data_f907428eca556168e1ce592a5ad92360
#
_entry.id   f907428eca556168e1ce592a5ad92360
#
_cell.length_a   1.000
_cell.length_b   1.000
_cell.length_c   1.000
_cell.angle_alpha   90.00
_cell.angle_beta   90.00
_cell.angle_gamma   90.00
#
_symmetry.space_group_name_H-M   'P 1'
#
loop_
_entity.id
_entity.type
_entity.pdbx_description
1 polymer ?
#
loop_
_entity_poly.entity_id
_entity_poly.type
_entity_poly.pdbx_seq_one_letter_code
_entity_poly.pdbx_strand_id
1 'polypeptide(L)'
;VVQALLQARKLIESTVNLHRRTVARHAVVTMKGNDAAVANAVEGLVDRARHGISIALPAGGDRAEIMVSALRRLTGPGHERIPVRLLCTPGALADPATRAAVESGVNTQVKVVDAVMEMLIVDGSVAMVRSSVERGGGDVVSVIEDTASVRALDLLFAGAWSGAVRLAEHRWISERLRTESARRILERLCKGYTDDVAAREVEVSLRTYRRHVAEIMRALGASSRFQAGVRAVELGLLSTAD
;
A
#
# COMPACT_ATOMS: atom_id res chain seq x y z
N VAL A 1 8.81 -6.42 -13.29
CA VAL A 1 7.84 -5.61 -12.56
C VAL A 1 8.45 -4.25 -12.20
N VAL A 2 9.60 -4.18 -11.52
CA VAL A 2 10.26 -2.93 -11.10
C VAL A 2 10.61 -2.01 -12.28
N GLN A 3 11.11 -2.54 -13.40
CA GLN A 3 11.40 -1.73 -14.58
C GLN A 3 10.14 -1.15 -15.25
N ALA A 4 9.04 -1.88 -15.25
CA ALA A 4 7.77 -1.38 -15.78
C ALA A 4 7.20 -0.24 -14.91
N LEU A 5 7.35 -0.33 -13.59
CA LEU A 5 6.96 0.73 -12.65
C LEU A 5 7.84 1.98 -12.80
N LEU A 6 9.13 1.82 -13.03
CA LEU A 6 10.05 2.94 -13.27
C LEU A 6 9.78 3.62 -14.64
N GLN A 7 9.43 2.85 -15.66
CA GLN A 7 9.01 3.38 -16.95
C GLN A 7 7.67 4.09 -16.89
N ALA A 8 6.70 3.52 -16.15
CA ALA A 8 5.42 4.16 -15.91
C ALA A 8 5.58 5.48 -15.13
N ARG A 9 6.42 5.50 -14.09
CA ARG A 9 6.77 6.74 -13.36
C ARG A 9 7.36 7.81 -14.30
N LYS A 10 8.32 7.46 -15.15
CA LYS A 10 8.92 8.41 -16.12
C LYS A 10 7.90 8.90 -17.15
N LEU A 11 7.02 8.03 -17.62
CA LEU A 11 5.93 8.42 -18.54
C LEU A 11 4.96 9.40 -17.88
N ILE A 12 4.58 9.19 -16.62
CA ILE A 12 3.73 10.10 -15.87
C ILE A 12 4.44 11.43 -15.65
N GLU A 13 5.69 11.45 -15.20
CA GLU A 13 6.47 12.67 -15.02
C GLU A 13 6.61 13.45 -16.33
N SER A 14 6.80 12.76 -17.46
CA SER A 14 6.89 13.40 -18.77
C SER A 14 5.53 13.92 -19.26
N THR A 15 4.45 13.17 -19.05
CA THR A 15 3.09 13.55 -19.43
C THR A 15 2.59 14.74 -18.62
N VAL A 16 2.84 14.73 -17.31
CA VAL A 16 2.54 15.86 -16.40
C VAL A 16 3.33 17.11 -16.79
N ASN A 17 4.60 16.96 -17.17
CA ASN A 17 5.42 18.09 -17.61
C ASN A 17 5.03 18.62 -19.00
N LEU A 18 4.60 17.74 -19.91
CA LEU A 18 4.11 18.16 -21.24
C LEU A 18 2.77 18.88 -21.13
N HIS A 19 1.86 18.36 -20.30
CA HIS A 19 0.52 18.94 -20.07
C HIS A 19 0.58 20.28 -19.33
N ARG A 20 1.54 20.50 -18.43
CA ARG A 20 1.79 21.81 -17.78
C ARG A 20 2.08 22.93 -18.78
N ARG A 21 2.52 22.58 -20.00
CA ARG A 21 2.84 23.58 -21.06
C ARG A 21 1.69 23.87 -22.02
N THR A 22 0.67 23.02 -22.13
CA THR A 22 -0.26 23.09 -23.27
C THR A 22 -1.73 23.25 -22.94
N VAL A 23 -2.23 22.90 -21.75
CA VAL A 23 -3.69 22.91 -21.47
C VAL A 23 -4.03 23.52 -20.12
N ALA A 24 -4.90 24.51 -20.22
CA ALA A 24 -5.84 25.08 -19.24
C ALA A 24 -5.51 25.00 -17.74
N ARG A 25 -5.43 26.16 -17.14
CA ARG A 25 -5.20 26.52 -15.74
C ARG A 25 -6.15 25.89 -14.69
N HIS A 26 -6.99 24.91 -15.02
CA HIS A 26 -8.03 24.35 -14.14
C HIS A 26 -7.96 22.84 -13.91
N ALA A 27 -7.12 22.11 -14.61
CA ALA A 27 -7.10 20.64 -14.54
C ALA A 27 -6.27 20.03 -13.39
N VAL A 28 -5.40 20.80 -12.79
CA VAL A 28 -4.57 20.36 -11.64
C VAL A 28 -4.46 21.47 -10.61
N VAL A 29 -5.07 21.28 -9.45
CA VAL A 29 -4.92 22.16 -8.29
C VAL A 29 -3.88 21.59 -7.36
N THR A 30 -2.80 22.33 -7.16
CA THR A 30 -1.72 21.93 -6.26
C THR A 30 -1.82 22.69 -4.95
N MET A 31 -1.87 21.99 -3.84
CA MET A 31 -1.93 22.54 -2.48
C MET A 31 -0.62 22.25 -1.77
N LYS A 32 -0.01 23.26 -1.16
CA LYS A 32 1.17 23.07 -0.31
C LYS A 32 0.71 22.90 1.13
N GLY A 33 1.06 21.77 1.74
CA GLY A 33 1.25 21.55 3.16
C GLY A 33 0.24 22.11 4.19
N ASN A 34 -0.97 22.50 3.78
CA ASN A 34 -2.01 22.85 4.75
C ASN A 34 -2.97 21.67 4.91
N ASP A 35 -2.79 20.89 5.97
CA ASP A 35 -3.58 19.69 6.23
C ASP A 35 -5.09 19.97 6.27
N ALA A 36 -5.53 21.14 6.74
CA ALA A 36 -6.94 21.53 6.74
C ALA A 36 -7.51 21.71 5.33
N ALA A 37 -6.76 22.33 4.42
CA ALA A 37 -7.19 22.50 3.03
C ALA A 37 -7.24 21.16 2.30
N VAL A 38 -6.28 20.28 2.58
CA VAL A 38 -6.25 18.91 2.03
C VAL A 38 -7.41 18.10 2.59
N ALA A 39 -7.69 18.16 3.89
CA ALA A 39 -8.81 17.47 4.51
C ALA A 39 -10.14 17.90 3.88
N ASN A 40 -10.38 19.22 3.74
CA ASN A 40 -11.59 19.75 3.11
C ASN A 40 -11.72 19.30 1.64
N ALA A 41 -10.61 19.26 0.89
CA ALA A 41 -10.62 18.78 -0.48
C ALA A 41 -10.98 17.28 -0.56
N VAL A 42 -10.39 16.45 0.30
CA VAL A 42 -10.68 15.02 0.40
C VAL A 42 -12.13 14.78 0.77
N GLU A 43 -12.65 15.47 1.79
CA GLU A 43 -14.06 15.36 2.20
C GLU A 43 -15.00 15.75 1.05
N GLY A 44 -14.74 16.86 0.37
CA GLY A 44 -15.53 17.29 -0.77
C GLY A 44 -15.48 16.32 -1.96
N LEU A 45 -14.39 15.58 -2.15
CA LEU A 45 -14.29 14.53 -3.15
C LEU A 45 -15.09 13.28 -2.73
N VAL A 46 -14.98 12.88 -1.49
CA VAL A 46 -15.71 11.74 -0.93
C VAL A 46 -17.21 11.96 -0.98
N ASP A 47 -17.70 13.14 -0.60
CA ASP A 47 -19.13 13.47 -0.59
C ASP A 47 -19.76 13.48 -2.00
N ARG A 48 -18.96 13.70 -3.04
CA ARG A 48 -19.42 13.68 -4.42
C ARG A 48 -19.39 12.29 -5.07
N ALA A 49 -18.80 11.30 -4.43
CA ALA A 49 -18.70 9.95 -4.97
C ALA A 49 -20.06 9.32 -5.25
N ARG A 50 -20.18 8.62 -6.36
CA ARG A 50 -21.43 7.96 -6.81
C ARG A 50 -21.23 6.50 -7.20
N HIS A 51 -20.10 6.15 -7.80
CA HIS A 51 -19.91 4.86 -8.44
C HIS A 51 -18.83 4.01 -7.75
N GLY A 52 -17.80 4.64 -7.20
CA GLY A 52 -16.74 3.91 -6.54
C GLY A 52 -15.53 4.75 -6.16
N ILE A 53 -14.80 4.29 -5.17
CA ILE A 53 -13.60 4.97 -4.67
C ILE A 53 -12.45 3.98 -4.62
N SER A 54 -11.29 4.43 -5.07
CA SER A 54 -10.03 3.71 -4.92
C SER A 54 -9.08 4.53 -4.04
N ILE A 55 -8.61 3.93 -2.95
CA ILE A 55 -7.71 4.55 -1.98
C ILE A 55 -6.42 3.75 -1.92
N ALA A 56 -5.29 4.44 -1.92
CA ALA A 56 -3.98 3.88 -1.66
C ALA A 56 -3.34 4.56 -0.45
N LEU A 57 -3.00 3.76 0.58
CA LEU A 57 -2.43 4.21 1.84
C LEU A 57 -1.01 3.66 2.00
N PRO A 58 0.02 4.50 1.89
CA PRO A 58 1.39 4.14 2.27
C PRO A 58 1.52 4.00 3.79
N ALA A 59 2.66 3.52 4.26
CA ALA A 59 2.95 3.43 5.69
C ALA A 59 2.94 4.81 6.37
N GLY A 60 2.31 4.83 7.48
CA GLY A 60 1.98 5.75 8.50
C GLY A 60 2.63 7.10 8.72
N GLY A 61 2.11 7.75 9.73
CA GLY A 61 2.40 9.03 10.32
C GLY A 61 1.14 9.88 10.38
N ASP A 62 1.23 11.05 10.98
CA ASP A 62 0.14 12.03 11.17
C ASP A 62 -0.62 12.36 9.88
N ARG A 63 -0.01 12.10 8.73
CA ARG A 63 -0.54 12.36 7.39
C ARG A 63 -1.59 11.35 6.94
N ALA A 64 -1.54 10.13 7.46
CA ALA A 64 -2.54 9.10 7.16
C ALA A 64 -3.92 9.46 7.74
N GLU A 65 -3.99 10.33 8.75
CA GLU A 65 -5.24 10.71 9.42
C GLU A 65 -6.29 11.26 8.46
N ILE A 66 -5.90 12.09 7.50
CA ILE A 66 -6.85 12.67 6.52
C ILE A 66 -7.51 11.55 5.70
N MET A 67 -6.71 10.62 5.21
CA MET A 67 -7.19 9.52 4.38
C MET A 67 -7.96 8.49 5.21
N VAL A 68 -7.55 8.26 6.46
CA VAL A 68 -8.25 7.40 7.42
C VAL A 68 -9.59 8.02 7.81
N SER A 69 -9.65 9.34 7.99
CA SER A 69 -10.91 10.07 8.23
C SER A 69 -11.85 9.94 7.03
N ALA A 70 -11.34 10.10 5.81
CA ALA A 70 -12.09 9.85 4.58
C ALA A 70 -12.64 8.42 4.51
N LEU A 71 -11.82 7.43 4.85
CA LEU A 71 -12.22 6.04 4.89
C LEU A 71 -13.34 5.80 5.92
N ARG A 72 -13.23 6.36 7.13
CA ARG A 72 -14.28 6.30 8.14
C ARG A 72 -15.58 6.93 7.67
N ARG A 73 -15.52 8.06 6.98
CA ARG A 73 -16.68 8.73 6.40
C ARG A 73 -17.39 7.84 5.38
N LEU A 74 -16.63 7.15 4.54
CA LEU A 74 -17.14 6.20 3.55
C LEU A 74 -17.78 4.95 4.17
N THR A 75 -17.40 4.61 5.39
CA THR A 75 -18.02 3.50 6.14
C THR A 75 -19.23 3.95 6.96
N GLY A 76 -19.51 5.24 7.01
CA GLY A 76 -20.63 5.85 7.74
C GLY A 76 -21.94 5.90 6.94
N PRO A 77 -23.03 6.39 7.59
CA PRO A 77 -24.33 6.50 6.97
C PRO A 77 -24.30 7.35 5.68
N GLY A 78 -24.99 6.90 4.66
CA GLY A 78 -25.12 7.61 3.37
C GLY A 78 -24.14 7.16 2.27
N HIS A 79 -23.05 6.47 2.61
CA HIS A 79 -22.06 5.97 1.65
C HIS A 79 -22.05 4.43 1.54
N GLU A 80 -22.92 3.73 2.24
CA GLU A 80 -22.97 2.27 2.35
C GLU A 80 -23.03 1.52 0.99
N ARG A 81 -23.47 2.20 -0.07
CA ARG A 81 -23.61 1.62 -1.40
C ARG A 81 -22.41 1.84 -2.31
N ILE A 82 -21.47 2.69 -1.91
CA ILE A 82 -20.32 3.02 -2.74
C ILE A 82 -19.24 1.96 -2.53
N PRO A 83 -18.83 1.20 -3.55
CA PRO A 83 -17.76 0.24 -3.42
C PRO A 83 -16.43 0.95 -3.22
N VAL A 84 -15.68 0.54 -2.21
CA VAL A 84 -14.35 1.06 -1.87
C VAL A 84 -13.30 -0.02 -2.12
N ARG A 85 -12.28 0.31 -2.89
CA ARG A 85 -11.06 -0.50 -3.06
C ARG A 85 -9.92 0.17 -2.30
N LEU A 86 -9.41 -0.48 -1.29
CA LEU A 86 -8.31 0.01 -0.47
C LEU A 86 -7.05 -0.83 -0.69
N LEU A 87 -5.99 -0.19 -1.21
CA LEU A 87 -4.62 -0.69 -1.17
C LEU A 87 -3.92 -0.10 0.04
N CYS A 88 -3.30 -0.91 0.87
CA CYS A 88 -2.53 -0.44 2.01
C CYS A 88 -1.24 -1.23 2.18
N THR A 89 -0.25 -0.60 2.77
CA THR A 89 0.99 -1.31 3.15
C THR A 89 0.81 -2.01 4.51
N PRO A 90 1.66 -2.99 4.85
CA PRO A 90 1.69 -3.56 6.20
C PRO A 90 1.89 -2.50 7.29
N GLY A 91 2.70 -1.46 7.00
CA GLY A 91 2.93 -0.34 7.90
C GLY A 91 1.68 0.50 8.16
N ALA A 92 0.85 0.73 7.14
CA ALA A 92 -0.45 1.40 7.32
C ALA A 92 -1.40 0.57 8.20
N LEU A 93 -1.41 -0.76 8.05
CA LEU A 93 -2.21 -1.66 8.89
C LEU A 93 -1.69 -1.80 10.33
N ALA A 94 -0.44 -1.43 10.60
CA ALA A 94 0.10 -1.38 11.96
C ALA A 94 -0.55 -0.27 12.78
N ASP A 95 -0.99 0.82 12.14
CA ASP A 95 -1.71 1.91 12.79
C ASP A 95 -3.11 1.47 13.26
N PRO A 96 -3.45 1.66 14.56
CA PRO A 96 -4.74 1.26 15.12
C PRO A 96 -5.95 1.95 14.47
N ALA A 97 -5.80 3.22 14.08
CA ALA A 97 -6.88 4.00 13.49
C ALA A 97 -7.22 3.51 12.08
N THR A 98 -6.21 3.20 11.27
CA THR A 98 -6.35 2.57 9.95
C THR A 98 -7.01 1.20 10.08
N ARG A 99 -6.57 0.40 11.03
CA ARG A 99 -7.12 -0.94 11.26
C ARG A 99 -8.60 -0.90 11.63
N ALA A 100 -8.97 -0.01 12.56
CA ALA A 100 -10.36 0.17 12.95
C ALA A 100 -11.26 0.63 11.79
N ALA A 101 -10.76 1.55 10.94
CA ALA A 101 -11.48 2.02 9.76
C ALA A 101 -11.68 0.90 8.71
N VAL A 102 -10.66 0.05 8.52
CA VAL A 102 -10.73 -1.13 7.64
C VAL A 102 -11.75 -2.16 8.16
N GLU A 103 -11.79 -2.40 9.46
CA GLU A 103 -12.68 -3.39 10.08
C GLU A 103 -14.15 -2.95 10.11
N SER A 104 -14.41 -1.65 10.16
CA SER A 104 -15.77 -1.09 10.11
C SER A 104 -16.35 -0.99 8.68
N GLY A 105 -15.54 -1.19 7.66
CA GLY A 105 -15.94 -1.00 6.26
C GLY A 105 -16.81 -2.12 5.69
N VAL A 106 -18.13 -1.89 5.56
CA VAL A 106 -19.09 -2.89 5.06
C VAL A 106 -18.93 -3.18 3.57
N ASN A 107 -18.56 -2.18 2.76
CA ASN A 107 -18.42 -2.32 1.31
C ASN A 107 -16.99 -2.06 0.81
N THR A 108 -16.01 -2.36 1.67
CA THR A 108 -14.60 -2.11 1.41
C THR A 108 -13.85 -3.40 1.11
N GLN A 109 -13.29 -3.48 -0.08
CA GLN A 109 -12.33 -4.52 -0.43
C GLN A 109 -10.93 -4.04 -0.09
N VAL A 110 -10.19 -4.82 0.69
CA VAL A 110 -8.85 -4.44 1.14
C VAL A 110 -7.81 -5.43 0.63
N LYS A 111 -6.76 -4.88 0.04
CA LYS A 111 -5.58 -5.64 -0.36
C LYS A 111 -4.31 -4.99 0.19
N VAL A 112 -3.30 -5.81 0.43
CA VAL A 112 -2.01 -5.41 0.97
C VAL A 112 -0.95 -5.45 -0.12
N VAL A 113 -0.13 -4.41 -0.16
CA VAL A 113 0.96 -4.22 -1.13
C VAL A 113 2.19 -3.65 -0.41
N ASP A 114 3.38 -3.92 -0.93
CA ASP A 114 4.64 -3.56 -0.25
C ASP A 114 4.89 -2.06 -0.22
N ALA A 115 4.61 -1.41 -1.33
CA ALA A 115 4.77 0.02 -1.49
C ALA A 115 3.68 0.58 -2.40
N VAL A 116 3.14 1.71 -2.02
CA VAL A 116 2.16 2.45 -2.79
C VAL A 116 2.32 3.94 -2.51
N MET A 117 1.98 4.76 -3.48
CA MET A 117 1.88 6.21 -3.32
C MET A 117 0.50 6.56 -2.76
N GLU A 118 0.44 7.56 -1.87
CA GLU A 118 -0.85 8.05 -1.36
C GLU A 118 -1.70 8.61 -2.49
N MET A 119 -2.89 8.01 -2.66
CA MET A 119 -3.77 8.32 -3.77
C MET A 119 -5.23 8.08 -3.39
N LEU A 120 -6.09 8.97 -3.87
CA LEU A 120 -7.54 8.83 -3.86
C LEU A 120 -8.05 9.02 -5.27
N ILE A 121 -8.83 8.09 -5.79
CA ILE A 121 -9.52 8.20 -7.08
C ILE A 121 -11.01 8.05 -6.84
N VAL A 122 -11.79 9.02 -7.31
CA VAL A 122 -13.23 9.06 -7.16
C VAL A 122 -13.88 8.92 -8.53
N ASP A 123 -14.74 7.91 -8.67
CA ASP A 123 -15.54 7.63 -9.87
C ASP A 123 -14.74 7.54 -11.17
N GLY A 124 -13.41 7.35 -11.10
CA GLY A 124 -12.53 7.37 -12.26
C GLY A 124 -12.47 8.73 -12.99
N SER A 125 -12.96 9.80 -12.35
CA SER A 125 -13.08 11.15 -12.94
C SER A 125 -12.21 12.20 -12.28
N VAL A 126 -11.87 12.01 -11.00
CA VAL A 126 -10.99 12.89 -10.20
C VAL A 126 -10.01 12.03 -9.43
N ALA A 127 -8.77 12.48 -9.37
CA ALA A 127 -7.74 11.86 -8.55
C ALA A 127 -7.05 12.89 -7.66
N MET A 128 -6.74 12.50 -6.43
CA MET A 128 -5.83 13.21 -5.57
C MET A 128 -4.58 12.35 -5.36
N VAL A 129 -3.42 12.98 -5.45
CA VAL A 129 -2.12 12.34 -5.25
C VAL A 129 -1.27 13.19 -4.34
N ARG A 130 -0.64 12.57 -3.35
CA ARG A 130 0.37 13.23 -2.52
C ARG A 130 1.76 12.78 -2.96
N SER A 131 2.66 13.75 -3.13
CA SER A 131 4.06 13.51 -3.42
C SER A 131 4.96 14.27 -2.45
N SER A 132 6.03 13.63 -1.98
CA SER A 132 7.10 14.30 -1.24
C SER A 132 8.12 14.88 -2.22
N VAL A 133 8.47 16.14 -2.05
CA VAL A 133 9.53 16.78 -2.85
C VAL A 133 10.85 16.62 -2.11
N GLU A 134 11.78 15.83 -2.66
CA GLU A 134 13.06 15.44 -2.03
C GLU A 134 14.05 16.60 -1.74
N ARG A 135 13.73 17.84 -2.11
CA ARG A 135 14.65 19.00 -1.92
C ARG A 135 14.02 20.14 -1.11
N GLY A 136 13.71 19.87 0.16
CA GLY A 136 13.39 20.95 1.12
C GLY A 136 12.03 21.66 0.91
N GLY A 137 11.21 21.19 -0.01
CA GLY A 137 9.82 21.62 -0.16
C GLY A 137 8.92 20.59 0.49
N GLY A 138 8.05 21.00 1.41
CA GLY A 138 7.08 20.12 2.05
C GLY A 138 6.24 19.31 1.05
N ASP A 139 5.42 18.41 1.54
CA ASP A 139 4.54 17.58 0.72
C ASP A 139 3.65 18.45 -0.17
N VAL A 140 3.47 17.95 -1.38
CA VAL A 140 2.61 18.56 -2.39
C VAL A 140 1.45 17.63 -2.64
N VAL A 141 0.24 18.12 -2.46
CA VAL A 141 -1.00 17.44 -2.82
C VAL A 141 -1.55 18.02 -4.11
N SER A 142 -1.80 17.18 -5.08
CA SER A 142 -2.37 17.57 -6.37
C SER A 142 -3.74 16.92 -6.54
N VAL A 143 -4.75 17.74 -6.81
CA VAL A 143 -6.07 17.28 -7.28
C VAL A 143 -6.09 17.41 -8.80
N ILE A 144 -6.43 16.32 -9.47
CA ILE A 144 -6.32 16.15 -10.92
C ILE A 144 -7.70 15.79 -11.45
N GLU A 145 -8.21 16.60 -12.40
CA GLU A 145 -9.48 16.38 -13.08
C GLU A 145 -9.29 16.11 -14.59
N ASP A 146 -8.03 16.13 -15.06
CA ASP A 146 -7.74 15.77 -16.45
C ASP A 146 -8.01 14.27 -16.69
N THR A 147 -8.92 13.98 -17.61
CA THR A 147 -9.39 12.63 -17.88
C THR A 147 -8.27 11.66 -18.25
N ALA A 148 -7.27 12.09 -19.01
CA ALA A 148 -6.17 11.23 -19.43
C ALA A 148 -5.26 10.89 -18.24
N SER A 149 -4.96 11.87 -17.41
CA SER A 149 -4.14 11.71 -16.21
C SER A 149 -4.84 10.84 -15.17
N VAL A 150 -6.14 11.07 -14.91
CA VAL A 150 -6.95 10.24 -13.98
C VAL A 150 -7.01 8.80 -14.48
N ARG A 151 -7.22 8.58 -15.77
CA ARG A 151 -7.24 7.23 -16.35
C ARG A 151 -5.92 6.53 -16.24
N ALA A 152 -4.79 7.23 -16.40
CA ALA A 152 -3.46 6.67 -16.19
C ALA A 152 -3.25 6.26 -14.72
N LEU A 153 -3.69 7.07 -13.77
CA LEU A 153 -3.63 6.76 -12.34
C LEU A 153 -4.52 5.57 -11.97
N ASP A 154 -5.73 5.48 -12.52
CA ASP A 154 -6.62 4.33 -12.29
C ASP A 154 -6.04 3.03 -12.86
N LEU A 155 -5.38 3.07 -14.01
CA LEU A 155 -4.66 1.92 -14.57
C LEU A 155 -3.47 1.50 -13.70
N LEU A 156 -2.73 2.45 -13.13
CA LEU A 156 -1.65 2.16 -12.18
C LEU A 156 -2.19 1.51 -10.91
N PHE A 157 -3.28 2.07 -10.37
CA PHE A 157 -3.97 1.47 -9.22
C PHE A 157 -4.45 0.05 -9.55
N ALA A 158 -5.09 -0.15 -10.70
CA ALA A 158 -5.56 -1.47 -11.13
C ALA A 158 -4.42 -2.48 -11.29
N GLY A 159 -3.27 -2.06 -11.81
CA GLY A 159 -2.07 -2.88 -11.89
C GLY A 159 -1.55 -3.30 -10.52
N ALA A 160 -1.41 -2.36 -9.59
CA ALA A 160 -1.02 -2.63 -8.21
C ALA A 160 -2.06 -3.53 -7.51
N TRP A 161 -3.35 -3.25 -7.72
CA TRP A 161 -4.45 -4.04 -7.19
C TRP A 161 -4.41 -5.51 -7.65
N SER A 162 -4.06 -5.74 -8.90
CA SER A 162 -3.97 -7.09 -9.46
C SER A 162 -2.89 -7.94 -8.78
N GLY A 163 -1.73 -7.33 -8.48
CA GLY A 163 -0.61 -8.01 -7.82
C GLY A 163 -0.69 -8.08 -6.29
N ALA A 164 -1.62 -7.35 -5.67
CA ALA A 164 -1.72 -7.22 -4.22
C ALA A 164 -2.40 -8.43 -3.57
N VAL A 165 -1.99 -8.75 -2.34
CA VAL A 165 -2.51 -9.85 -1.52
C VAL A 165 -3.79 -9.44 -0.81
N ARG A 166 -4.79 -10.30 -0.72
CA ARG A 166 -6.02 -10.02 0.05
C ARG A 166 -5.71 -9.88 1.53
N LEU A 167 -6.39 -8.96 2.22
CA LEU A 167 -6.17 -8.73 3.65
C LEU A 167 -6.34 -10.02 4.49
N ALA A 168 -7.34 -10.82 4.20
CA ALA A 168 -7.56 -12.08 4.91
C ALA A 168 -6.40 -13.06 4.75
N GLU A 169 -5.85 -13.15 3.54
CA GLU A 169 -4.68 -13.97 3.24
C GLU A 169 -3.41 -13.41 3.92
N HIS A 170 -3.20 -12.09 3.85
CA HIS A 170 -2.11 -11.42 4.56
C HIS A 170 -2.19 -11.64 6.07
N ARG A 171 -3.38 -11.51 6.69
CA ARG A 171 -3.59 -11.78 8.12
C ARG A 171 -3.27 -13.22 8.48
N TRP A 172 -3.77 -14.17 7.70
CA TRP A 172 -3.49 -15.60 7.91
C TRP A 172 -2.00 -15.91 7.85
N ILE A 173 -1.29 -15.38 6.85
CA ILE A 173 0.16 -15.53 6.72
C ILE A 173 0.87 -14.89 7.92
N SER A 174 0.51 -13.65 8.26
CA SER A 174 1.11 -12.92 9.35
C SER A 174 0.91 -13.59 10.70
N GLU A 175 -0.27 -14.10 11.02
CA GLU A 175 -0.56 -14.82 12.25
C GLU A 175 0.25 -16.12 12.35
N ARG A 176 0.29 -16.88 11.24
CA ARG A 176 1.02 -18.14 11.19
C ARG A 176 2.53 -17.97 11.31
N LEU A 177 3.07 -16.85 10.82
CA LEU A 177 4.51 -16.56 10.82
C LEU A 177 4.96 -15.63 11.96
N ARG A 178 4.05 -15.13 12.79
CA ARG A 178 4.36 -14.29 13.96
C ARG A 178 4.93 -15.05 15.15
N THR A 179 5.01 -16.37 15.09
CA THR A 179 5.67 -17.13 16.15
C THR A 179 7.15 -16.77 16.21
N GLU A 180 7.71 -16.66 17.43
CA GLU A 180 9.12 -16.32 17.62
C GLU A 180 10.04 -17.27 16.86
N SER A 181 9.68 -18.57 16.83
CA SER A 181 10.41 -19.58 16.04
C SER A 181 10.40 -19.29 14.54
N ALA A 182 9.25 -18.92 13.98
CA ALA A 182 9.15 -18.62 12.55
C ALA A 182 9.94 -17.35 12.20
N ARG A 183 9.87 -16.32 13.03
CA ARG A 183 10.63 -15.08 12.87
C ARG A 183 12.14 -15.35 12.91
N ARG A 184 12.62 -16.06 13.89
CA ARG A 184 14.05 -16.45 14.00
C ARG A 184 14.51 -17.24 12.78
N ILE A 185 13.70 -18.17 12.28
CA ILE A 185 14.01 -18.95 11.08
C ILE A 185 14.07 -18.05 9.84
N LEU A 186 13.10 -17.14 9.66
CA LEU A 186 13.09 -16.18 8.55
C LEU A 186 14.31 -15.27 8.55
N GLU A 187 14.71 -14.75 9.72
CA GLU A 187 15.93 -13.95 9.89
C GLU A 187 17.18 -14.71 9.42
N ARG A 188 17.28 -16.01 9.77
CA ARG A 188 18.42 -16.84 9.33
C ARG A 188 18.40 -17.13 7.83
N LEU A 189 17.21 -17.32 7.26
CA LEU A 189 17.05 -17.45 5.81
C LEU A 189 17.52 -16.20 5.06
N CYS A 190 17.15 -15.01 5.53
CA CYS A 190 17.55 -13.75 4.93
C CYS A 190 19.05 -13.48 5.06
N LYS A 191 19.67 -13.91 6.16
CA LYS A 191 21.12 -13.80 6.38
C LYS A 191 21.93 -14.85 5.61
N GLY A 192 21.30 -15.76 4.88
CA GLY A 192 21.98 -16.76 4.06
C GLY A 192 22.64 -17.89 4.84
N TYR A 193 22.26 -18.11 6.11
CA TYR A 193 22.79 -19.22 6.92
C TYR A 193 22.47 -20.58 6.30
N THR A 194 23.39 -21.53 6.42
CA THR A 194 23.11 -22.93 6.10
C THR A 194 22.13 -23.53 7.11
N ASP A 195 21.37 -24.55 6.71
CA ASP A 195 20.41 -25.22 7.59
C ASP A 195 21.02 -25.70 8.91
N ASP A 196 22.25 -26.19 8.83
CA ASP A 196 22.97 -26.76 9.98
C ASP A 196 23.33 -25.68 11.01
N VAL A 197 23.83 -24.55 10.53
CA VAL A 197 24.17 -23.39 11.38
C VAL A 197 22.90 -22.78 11.94
N ALA A 198 21.91 -22.56 11.11
CA ALA A 198 20.65 -21.96 11.52
C ALA A 198 19.89 -22.85 12.54
N ALA A 199 19.87 -24.18 12.35
CA ALA A 199 19.25 -25.11 13.29
C ALA A 199 19.86 -25.05 14.68
N ARG A 200 21.21 -24.97 14.75
CA ARG A 200 21.94 -24.80 16.03
C ARG A 200 21.59 -23.46 16.70
N GLU A 201 21.56 -22.37 15.94
CA GLU A 201 21.27 -21.04 16.50
C GLU A 201 19.83 -20.87 16.99
N VAL A 202 18.87 -21.56 16.37
CA VAL A 202 17.48 -21.59 16.84
C VAL A 202 17.18 -22.74 17.79
N GLU A 203 18.23 -23.50 18.17
CA GLU A 203 18.17 -24.57 19.18
C GLU A 203 17.16 -25.68 18.83
N VAL A 204 17.10 -26.08 17.56
CA VAL A 204 16.26 -27.19 17.10
C VAL A 204 17.08 -28.21 16.31
N SER A 205 16.53 -29.43 16.16
CA SER A 205 17.16 -30.41 15.28
C SER A 205 17.12 -29.96 13.83
N LEU A 206 18.11 -30.36 13.02
CA LEU A 206 18.16 -30.08 11.59
C LEU A 206 16.87 -30.54 10.86
N ARG A 207 16.32 -31.70 11.25
CA ARG A 207 15.05 -32.21 10.72
C ARG A 207 13.88 -31.27 11.04
N THR A 208 13.82 -30.79 12.27
CA THR A 208 12.78 -29.84 12.72
C THR A 208 12.92 -28.51 11.99
N TYR A 209 14.15 -27.99 11.87
CA TYR A 209 14.43 -26.77 11.12
C TYR A 209 13.94 -26.87 9.67
N ARG A 210 14.34 -27.91 8.95
CA ARG A 210 13.93 -28.14 7.55
C ARG A 210 12.40 -28.24 7.39
N ARG A 211 11.72 -28.87 8.33
CA ARG A 211 10.25 -28.93 8.34
C ARG A 211 9.65 -27.54 8.48
N HIS A 212 10.12 -26.72 9.42
CA HIS A 212 9.64 -25.35 9.60
C HIS A 212 9.92 -24.48 8.37
N VAL A 213 11.11 -24.60 7.76
CA VAL A 213 11.43 -23.89 6.51
C VAL A 213 10.44 -24.26 5.42
N ALA A 214 10.12 -25.55 5.26
CA ALA A 214 9.14 -26.00 4.26
C ALA A 214 7.72 -25.46 4.55
N GLU A 215 7.33 -25.40 5.82
CA GLU A 215 6.03 -24.83 6.24
C GLU A 215 5.97 -23.31 5.97
N ILE A 216 7.04 -22.57 6.27
CA ILE A 216 7.18 -21.16 5.99
C ILE A 216 7.13 -20.88 4.48
N MET A 217 7.92 -21.62 3.70
CA MET A 217 7.92 -21.50 2.23
C MET A 217 6.52 -21.75 1.63
N ARG A 218 5.81 -22.76 2.14
CA ARG A 218 4.44 -23.04 1.70
C ARG A 218 3.47 -21.93 2.09
N ALA A 219 3.57 -21.40 3.31
CA ALA A 219 2.74 -20.29 3.78
C ALA A 219 2.98 -19.03 2.95
N LEU A 220 4.22 -18.76 2.56
CA LEU A 220 4.59 -17.62 1.72
C LEU A 220 4.35 -17.88 0.22
N GLY A 221 3.95 -19.08 -0.20
CA GLY A 221 3.84 -19.46 -1.61
C GLY A 221 5.19 -19.35 -2.36
N ALA A 222 6.30 -19.54 -1.64
CA ALA A 222 7.65 -19.40 -2.18
C ALA A 222 8.17 -20.73 -2.72
N SER A 223 8.79 -20.71 -3.90
CA SER A 223 9.42 -21.89 -4.53
C SER A 223 10.89 -22.06 -4.14
N SER A 224 11.52 -21.05 -3.57
CA SER A 224 12.90 -21.07 -3.09
C SER A 224 13.04 -20.32 -1.76
N ARG A 225 14.12 -20.60 -1.01
CA ARG A 225 14.44 -19.90 0.24
C ARG A 225 14.66 -18.41 0.02
N PHE A 226 15.34 -18.06 -1.06
CA PHE A 226 15.54 -16.67 -1.45
C PHE A 226 14.18 -15.97 -1.67
N GLN A 227 13.28 -16.60 -2.42
CA GLN A 227 11.94 -16.06 -2.64
C GLN A 227 11.15 -15.95 -1.33
N ALA A 228 11.32 -16.89 -0.40
CA ALA A 228 10.69 -16.81 0.93
C ALA A 228 11.20 -15.61 1.73
N GLY A 229 12.50 -15.34 1.69
CA GLY A 229 13.11 -14.17 2.32
C GLY A 229 12.58 -12.86 1.73
N VAL A 230 12.58 -12.74 0.39
CA VAL A 230 12.02 -11.58 -0.30
C VAL A 230 10.57 -11.35 0.09
N ARG A 231 9.72 -12.37 0.01
CA ARG A 231 8.30 -12.28 0.38
C ARG A 231 8.07 -11.95 1.85
N ALA A 232 8.93 -12.44 2.76
CA ALA A 232 8.83 -12.12 4.17
C ALA A 232 9.08 -10.62 4.45
N VAL A 233 10.03 -10.02 3.73
CA VAL A 233 10.28 -8.57 3.77
C VAL A 233 9.11 -7.83 3.14
N GLU A 234 8.67 -8.25 1.95
CA GLU A 234 7.52 -7.68 1.25
C GLU A 234 6.25 -7.66 2.10
N LEU A 235 6.01 -8.69 2.90
CA LEU A 235 4.87 -8.79 3.80
C LEU A 235 5.10 -8.09 5.17
N GLY A 236 6.22 -7.38 5.35
CA GLY A 236 6.55 -6.70 6.60
C GLY A 236 6.74 -7.64 7.80
N LEU A 237 7.05 -8.93 7.55
CA LEU A 237 7.34 -9.92 8.58
C LEU A 237 8.75 -9.79 9.15
N LEU A 238 9.63 -9.16 8.39
CA LEU A 238 10.99 -8.81 8.76
C LEU A 238 11.25 -7.34 8.44
N SER A 239 11.90 -6.64 9.35
CA SER A 239 12.46 -5.33 9.04
C SER A 239 13.73 -5.51 8.20
N THR A 240 13.90 -4.72 7.16
CA THR A 240 15.20 -4.48 6.54
C THR A 240 15.98 -3.55 7.49
N ALA A 241 16.41 -4.07 8.64
CA ALA A 241 17.36 -3.36 9.48
C ALA A 241 18.76 -3.76 9.04
N ASP A 242 19.54 -2.77 8.63
CA ASP A 242 20.95 -2.64 8.35
C ASP A 242 21.84 -3.91 8.34
#